data_d56ed38e4fdab181b99946f22ab8fe9b
#
_entry.id   d56ed38e4fdab181b99946f22ab8fe9b
#
_cell.length_a   1.000
_cell.length_b   1.000
_cell.length_c   1.000
_cell.angle_alpha   90.00
_cell.angle_beta   90.00
_cell.angle_gamma   90.00
#
_symmetry.space_group_name_H-M   'P 1'
#
loop_
_entity.id
_entity.type
_entity.pdbx_description
1 polymer ?
#
loop_
_entity_poly.entity_id
_entity_poly.type
_entity_poly.pdbx_seq_one_letter_code
_entity_poly.pdbx_strand_id
1 'polypeptide(L)'
;MDIRQESLKKHYEWNGKIEVISRVDINSREALSLAYTPGVAEPCVEINKDVNKSYELTRRSNLVAVVTDGTAVLGLGDIGPEAGMPVMEGKCALFKAFADVDAFPICIKSKDVDEIVRTVQLISGSFGGINLEDISAPRCFEIERKLKEVCDIPIFHDDQHGTAIVVAAALINALKLVKKDVDKVKVVINGAGSAGIAIGKHLMNIGVKNLTYCDRFGIICKGDSKNNPAQEEIAEVTNLERKTGTLTDALMGADVFIGVSAPNLVTADMVKSMANDSILFPMANPTPEIMPDIAKEAGARVVGTGRSDFPNQINNVLAFPGIFRGALDCRATCINEEMKVATSFALASLIPDDEITEDNIIVPALDKRVAQVVADAVIKTARETGVARK
;
A
#
# COMPACT_ATOMS: atom_id res chain seq x y z
N MET A 1 -17.75 24.58 -2.27
CA MET A 1 -17.42 24.16 -3.66
C MET A 1 -17.29 22.65 -3.64
N ASP A 2 -17.90 21.96 -4.58
CA ASP A 2 -17.78 20.48 -4.62
C ASP A 2 -16.35 20.15 -5.09
N ILE A 3 -15.57 19.48 -4.24
CA ILE A 3 -14.18 19.10 -4.51
C ILE A 3 -14.06 18.25 -5.80
N ARG A 4 -15.09 17.49 -6.16
CA ARG A 4 -15.10 16.64 -7.36
C ARG A 4 -15.13 17.48 -8.63
N GLN A 5 -15.98 18.50 -8.66
CA GLN A 5 -16.09 19.42 -9.80
C GLN A 5 -14.81 20.28 -9.93
N GLU A 6 -14.27 20.74 -8.81
CA GLU A 6 -13.02 21.50 -8.82
C GLU A 6 -11.85 20.62 -9.28
N SER A 7 -11.78 19.37 -8.82
CA SER A 7 -10.77 18.41 -9.27
C SER A 7 -10.84 18.18 -10.78
N LEU A 8 -12.04 17.96 -11.32
CA LEU A 8 -12.21 17.77 -12.78
C LEU A 8 -11.74 19.00 -13.57
N LYS A 9 -12.12 20.21 -13.11
CA LYS A 9 -11.67 21.46 -13.73
C LYS A 9 -10.14 21.57 -13.71
N LYS A 10 -9.50 21.24 -12.56
CA LYS A 10 -8.05 21.26 -12.42
C LYS A 10 -7.35 20.26 -13.34
N HIS A 11 -7.91 19.07 -13.54
CA HIS A 11 -7.33 18.10 -14.47
C HIS A 11 -7.33 18.56 -15.93
N TYR A 12 -8.36 19.33 -16.35
CA TYR A 12 -8.33 20.00 -17.66
C TYR A 12 -7.27 21.11 -17.73
N GLU A 13 -7.10 21.89 -16.66
CA GLU A 13 -6.09 22.95 -16.58
C GLU A 13 -4.66 22.39 -16.57
N TRP A 14 -4.41 21.33 -15.80
CA TRP A 14 -3.08 20.70 -15.68
C TRP A 14 -2.65 19.98 -16.95
N ASN A 15 -3.60 19.41 -17.70
CA ASN A 15 -3.32 18.59 -18.88
C ASN A 15 -2.32 17.46 -18.62
N GLY A 16 -2.49 16.79 -17.47
CA GLY A 16 -1.58 15.81 -16.89
C GLY A 16 -0.88 16.31 -15.63
N LYS A 17 -0.46 15.41 -14.75
CA LYS A 17 0.18 15.74 -13.47
C LYS A 17 1.68 15.50 -13.46
N ILE A 18 2.21 14.91 -14.52
CA ILE A 18 3.64 14.61 -14.65
C ILE A 18 4.17 15.16 -15.97
N GLU A 19 5.45 15.44 -16.00
CA GLU A 19 6.21 15.75 -17.21
C GLU A 19 7.58 15.09 -17.15
N VAL A 20 8.21 14.88 -18.29
CA VAL A 20 9.59 14.41 -18.41
C VAL A 20 10.47 15.60 -18.75
N ILE A 21 11.41 15.91 -17.87
CA ILE A 21 12.35 17.03 -18.05
C ILE A 21 13.77 16.50 -18.26
N SER A 22 14.54 17.18 -19.10
CA SER A 22 15.98 16.89 -19.25
C SER A 22 16.73 17.32 -17.99
N ARG A 23 17.67 16.50 -17.54
CA ARG A 23 18.62 16.81 -16.44
C ARG A 23 19.95 17.37 -16.96
N VAL A 24 20.11 17.42 -18.26
CA VAL A 24 21.31 17.93 -18.93
C VAL A 24 20.94 19.04 -19.90
N ASP A 25 21.76 20.04 -19.98
CA ASP A 25 21.60 21.10 -20.98
C ASP A 25 22.18 20.65 -22.33
N ILE A 26 21.41 20.81 -23.40
CA ILE A 26 21.83 20.51 -24.77
C ILE A 26 21.81 21.82 -25.55
N ASN A 27 22.64 22.77 -25.15
CA ASN A 27 22.67 24.14 -25.68
C ASN A 27 23.92 24.47 -26.52
N SER A 28 24.81 23.49 -26.73
CA SER A 28 26.01 23.64 -27.55
C SER A 28 26.35 22.33 -28.30
N ARG A 29 27.20 22.41 -29.32
CA ARG A 29 27.69 21.22 -30.04
C ARG A 29 28.46 20.28 -29.12
N GLU A 30 29.22 20.85 -28.20
CA GLU A 30 29.98 20.06 -27.21
C GLU A 30 29.03 19.33 -26.26
N ALA A 31 28.03 20.04 -25.66
CA ALA A 31 27.03 19.45 -24.79
C ALA A 31 26.23 18.33 -25.52
N LEU A 32 25.86 18.57 -26.77
CA LEU A 32 25.19 17.56 -27.60
C LEU A 32 26.10 16.33 -27.81
N SER A 33 27.38 16.53 -28.09
CA SER A 33 28.34 15.43 -28.32
C SER A 33 28.59 14.61 -27.07
N LEU A 34 28.54 15.21 -25.88
CA LEU A 34 28.66 14.52 -24.60
C LEU A 34 27.38 13.77 -24.24
N ALA A 35 26.22 14.42 -24.41
CA ALA A 35 24.93 13.85 -24.02
C ALA A 35 24.41 12.79 -24.99
N TYR A 36 24.83 12.85 -26.27
CA TYR A 36 24.39 11.95 -27.31
C TYR A 36 25.57 11.47 -28.17
N THR A 37 25.52 11.60 -29.49
CA THR A 37 26.55 11.08 -30.40
C THR A 37 27.68 12.08 -30.55
N PRO A 38 28.98 11.66 -30.40
CA PRO A 38 29.50 10.30 -30.21
C PRO A 38 29.68 9.85 -28.75
N GLY A 39 29.67 10.76 -27.78
CA GLY A 39 30.08 10.51 -26.40
C GLY A 39 29.28 9.42 -25.69
N VAL A 40 27.97 9.30 -25.97
CA VAL A 40 27.08 8.31 -25.34
C VAL A 40 27.49 6.85 -25.60
N ALA A 41 28.37 6.58 -26.56
CA ALA A 41 28.88 5.23 -26.81
C ALA A 41 29.67 4.68 -25.61
N GLU A 42 30.43 5.51 -24.88
CA GLU A 42 31.26 5.06 -23.76
C GLU A 42 30.42 4.51 -22.59
N PRO A 43 29.40 5.21 -22.03
CA PRO A 43 28.54 4.60 -21.03
C PRO A 43 27.80 3.34 -21.51
N CYS A 44 27.46 3.24 -22.80
CA CYS A 44 26.88 2.00 -23.35
C CYS A 44 27.87 0.84 -23.28
N VAL A 45 29.15 1.06 -23.63
CA VAL A 45 30.22 0.07 -23.52
C VAL A 45 30.43 -0.36 -22.07
N GLU A 46 30.42 0.59 -21.13
CA GLU A 46 30.57 0.28 -19.71
C GLU A 46 29.41 -0.56 -19.17
N ILE A 47 28.19 -0.23 -19.53
CA ILE A 47 27.00 -1.01 -19.12
C ILE A 47 27.00 -2.41 -19.79
N ASN A 48 27.47 -2.51 -21.02
CA ASN A 48 27.58 -3.82 -21.70
C ASN A 48 28.60 -4.76 -21.04
N LYS A 49 29.67 -4.20 -20.44
CA LYS A 49 30.64 -4.96 -19.66
C LYS A 49 30.09 -5.38 -18.28
N ASP A 50 29.34 -4.48 -17.63
CA ASP A 50 28.71 -4.70 -16.34
C ASP A 50 27.34 -4.01 -16.28
N VAL A 51 26.27 -4.81 -16.37
CA VAL A 51 24.88 -4.31 -16.35
C VAL A 51 24.54 -3.52 -15.08
N ASN A 52 25.26 -3.74 -13.96
CA ASN A 52 25.04 -3.00 -12.73
C ASN A 52 25.35 -1.51 -12.88
N LYS A 53 26.26 -1.15 -13.79
CA LYS A 53 26.56 0.26 -14.10
C LYS A 53 25.35 1.02 -14.68
N SER A 54 24.32 0.32 -15.14
CA SER A 54 23.06 0.97 -15.56
C SER A 54 22.41 1.76 -14.41
N TYR A 55 22.60 1.33 -13.17
CA TYR A 55 22.12 2.07 -11.99
C TYR A 55 22.94 3.32 -11.66
N GLU A 56 24.17 3.43 -12.16
CA GLU A 56 25.05 4.57 -11.96
C GLU A 56 25.00 5.56 -13.12
N LEU A 57 24.92 5.02 -14.36
CA LEU A 57 25.03 5.77 -15.60
C LEU A 57 23.68 6.16 -16.21
N THR A 58 22.57 5.67 -15.66
CA THR A 58 21.22 6.02 -16.13
C THR A 58 20.29 6.36 -14.97
N ARG A 59 19.08 6.82 -15.28
CA ARG A 59 18.06 7.13 -14.27
C ARG A 59 17.39 5.87 -13.68
N ARG A 60 17.79 4.67 -14.13
CA ARG A 60 17.28 3.39 -13.61
C ARG A 60 17.31 3.31 -12.08
N SER A 61 18.36 3.86 -11.45
CA SER A 61 18.51 3.86 -9.98
C SER A 61 17.40 4.60 -9.21
N ASN A 62 16.67 5.49 -9.88
CA ASN A 62 15.65 6.34 -9.23
C ASN A 62 14.30 6.29 -9.94
N LEU A 63 14.06 5.34 -10.83
CA LEU A 63 12.85 5.29 -11.66
C LEU A 63 12.00 4.06 -11.30
N VAL A 64 10.72 4.29 -10.98
CA VAL A 64 9.72 3.26 -10.66
C VAL A 64 8.63 3.25 -11.73
N ALA A 65 8.22 2.06 -12.18
CA ALA A 65 7.00 1.91 -12.97
C ALA A 65 5.79 1.76 -12.05
N VAL A 66 4.75 2.56 -12.28
CA VAL A 66 3.43 2.40 -11.64
C VAL A 66 2.53 1.67 -12.62
N VAL A 67 2.28 0.39 -12.36
CA VAL A 67 1.63 -0.53 -13.29
C VAL A 67 0.20 -0.82 -12.86
N THR A 68 -0.75 -0.68 -13.79
CA THR A 68 -2.17 -1.01 -13.60
C THR A 68 -2.79 -1.67 -14.82
N ASP A 69 -3.84 -2.45 -14.61
CA ASP A 69 -4.79 -2.87 -15.65
C ASP A 69 -6.15 -2.14 -15.55
N GLY A 70 -6.30 -1.27 -14.53
CA GLY A 70 -7.48 -0.46 -14.31
C GLY A 70 -8.72 -1.23 -13.85
N THR A 71 -8.54 -2.40 -13.21
CA THR A 71 -9.67 -3.27 -12.81
C THR A 71 -10.16 -3.08 -11.38
N ALA A 72 -9.47 -2.26 -10.57
CA ALA A 72 -9.87 -1.98 -9.18
C ALA A 72 -9.67 -0.50 -8.79
N VAL A 73 -10.00 0.42 -9.70
CA VAL A 73 -9.72 1.85 -9.55
C VAL A 73 -10.64 2.48 -8.51
N LEU A 74 -10.10 2.83 -7.34
CA LEU A 74 -10.83 3.47 -6.23
C LEU A 74 -12.17 2.75 -5.94
N GLY A 75 -13.24 3.49 -5.68
CA GLY A 75 -14.61 2.96 -5.56
C GLY A 75 -15.34 2.75 -6.90
N LEU A 76 -14.67 2.97 -8.05
CA LEU A 76 -15.27 2.86 -9.39
C LEU A 76 -15.17 1.44 -9.97
N GLY A 77 -14.26 0.61 -9.45
CA GLY A 77 -14.06 -0.76 -9.92
C GLY A 77 -13.32 -0.86 -11.24
N ASP A 78 -13.81 -1.72 -12.14
CA ASP A 78 -13.21 -2.02 -13.43
C ASP A 78 -13.60 -0.99 -14.49
N ILE A 79 -12.80 0.05 -14.62
CA ILE A 79 -13.02 1.14 -15.60
C ILE A 79 -11.99 1.14 -16.74
N GLY A 80 -11.05 0.21 -16.71
CA GLY A 80 -10.01 0.05 -17.72
C GLY A 80 -8.78 0.93 -17.51
N PRO A 81 -7.67 0.60 -18.21
CA PRO A 81 -6.37 1.18 -17.97
C PRO A 81 -6.29 2.67 -18.33
N GLU A 82 -6.92 3.09 -19.45
CA GLU A 82 -6.90 4.50 -19.86
C GLU A 82 -7.66 5.40 -18.87
N ALA A 83 -8.80 4.93 -18.33
CA ALA A 83 -9.56 5.67 -17.33
C ALA A 83 -8.88 5.68 -15.95
N GLY A 84 -8.01 4.71 -15.66
CA GLY A 84 -7.16 4.66 -14.47
C GLY A 84 -5.97 5.63 -14.51
N MET A 85 -5.57 6.12 -15.69
CA MET A 85 -4.38 6.96 -15.87
C MET A 85 -4.32 8.18 -14.92
N PRO A 86 -5.39 8.92 -14.65
CA PRO A 86 -5.33 10.04 -13.70
C PRO A 86 -4.92 9.63 -12.27
N VAL A 87 -5.28 8.43 -11.84
CA VAL A 87 -4.86 7.90 -10.53
C VAL A 87 -3.37 7.55 -10.57
N MET A 88 -2.92 6.89 -11.63
CA MET A 88 -1.52 6.50 -11.82
C MET A 88 -0.57 7.71 -11.88
N GLU A 89 -0.96 8.77 -12.60
CA GLU A 89 -0.22 10.03 -12.58
C GLU A 89 -0.21 10.67 -11.19
N GLY A 90 -1.31 10.59 -10.46
CA GLY A 90 -1.38 11.02 -9.06
C GLY A 90 -0.37 10.27 -8.20
N LYS A 91 -0.31 8.94 -8.34
CA LYS A 91 0.67 8.09 -7.65
C LYS A 91 2.11 8.49 -7.99
N CYS A 92 2.41 8.73 -9.27
CA CYS A 92 3.72 9.22 -9.70
C CYS A 92 4.09 10.58 -9.08
N ALA A 93 3.14 11.51 -9.01
CA ALA A 93 3.34 12.80 -8.38
C ALA A 93 3.63 12.67 -6.86
N LEU A 94 2.96 11.74 -6.17
CA LEU A 94 3.23 11.45 -4.76
C LEU A 94 4.62 10.85 -4.55
N PHE A 95 5.06 9.91 -5.39
CA PHE A 95 6.43 9.39 -5.36
C PHE A 95 7.46 10.52 -5.42
N LYS A 96 7.27 11.44 -6.36
CA LYS A 96 8.18 12.58 -6.53
C LYS A 96 8.14 13.54 -5.35
N ALA A 97 6.94 13.94 -4.92
CA ALA A 97 6.76 14.95 -3.90
C ALA A 97 7.25 14.51 -2.51
N PHE A 98 7.05 13.23 -2.14
CA PHE A 98 7.35 12.75 -0.80
C PHE A 98 8.74 12.11 -0.66
N ALA A 99 9.28 11.52 -1.73
CA ALA A 99 10.52 10.75 -1.62
C ALA A 99 11.54 11.03 -2.74
N ASP A 100 11.32 12.03 -3.57
CA ASP A 100 12.12 12.34 -4.76
C ASP A 100 12.40 11.12 -5.65
N VAL A 101 11.43 10.20 -5.74
CA VAL A 101 11.45 9.06 -6.66
C VAL A 101 10.76 9.47 -7.95
N ASP A 102 11.45 9.30 -9.07
CA ASP A 102 10.84 9.48 -10.38
C ASP A 102 9.96 8.25 -10.66
N ALA A 103 8.74 8.48 -11.12
CA ALA A 103 7.82 7.39 -11.40
C ALA A 103 7.10 7.63 -12.74
N PHE A 104 6.80 6.53 -13.45
CA PHE A 104 6.13 6.59 -14.74
C PHE A 104 4.96 5.61 -14.79
N PRO A 105 3.75 6.04 -15.25
CA PRO A 105 2.58 5.19 -15.30
C PRO A 105 2.64 4.25 -16.50
N ILE A 106 2.34 2.98 -16.28
CA ILE A 106 2.23 1.93 -17.29
C ILE A 106 0.85 1.30 -17.19
N CYS A 107 -0.07 1.72 -18.05
CA CYS A 107 -1.44 1.24 -18.08
C CYS A 107 -1.56 0.12 -19.15
N ILE A 108 -1.74 -1.12 -18.70
CA ILE A 108 -1.71 -2.31 -19.56
C ILE A 108 -3.13 -2.69 -19.97
N LYS A 109 -3.39 -2.76 -21.26
CA LYS A 109 -4.69 -3.13 -21.83
C LYS A 109 -4.84 -4.65 -21.95
N SER A 110 -4.70 -5.34 -20.83
CA SER A 110 -4.94 -6.77 -20.70
C SER A 110 -5.38 -7.11 -19.29
N LYS A 111 -6.19 -8.18 -19.16
CA LYS A 111 -6.56 -8.82 -17.89
C LYS A 111 -5.93 -10.21 -17.77
N ASP A 112 -5.19 -10.63 -18.76
CA ASP A 112 -4.46 -11.89 -18.71
C ASP A 112 -3.22 -11.75 -17.83
N VAL A 113 -3.09 -12.66 -16.86
CA VAL A 113 -2.00 -12.64 -15.88
C VAL A 113 -0.65 -12.79 -16.56
N ASP A 114 -0.53 -13.71 -17.48
CA ASP A 114 0.76 -14.03 -18.13
C ASP A 114 1.19 -12.93 -19.10
N GLU A 115 0.24 -12.27 -19.78
CA GLU A 115 0.51 -11.08 -20.61
C GLU A 115 1.00 -9.91 -19.76
N ILE A 116 0.36 -9.65 -18.62
CA ILE A 116 0.78 -8.58 -17.70
C ILE A 116 2.19 -8.88 -17.17
N VAL A 117 2.40 -10.09 -16.64
CA VAL A 117 3.70 -10.51 -16.10
C VAL A 117 4.80 -10.41 -17.17
N ARG A 118 4.53 -10.90 -18.38
CA ARG A 118 5.48 -10.84 -19.48
C ARG A 118 5.80 -9.42 -19.91
N THR A 119 4.79 -8.55 -19.98
CA THR A 119 4.97 -7.13 -20.31
C THR A 119 5.88 -6.45 -19.30
N VAL A 120 5.58 -6.58 -18.01
CA VAL A 120 6.37 -5.97 -16.94
C VAL A 120 7.79 -6.53 -16.89
N GLN A 121 7.97 -7.84 -17.06
CA GLN A 121 9.28 -8.47 -17.14
C GLN A 121 10.13 -7.87 -18.26
N LEU A 122 9.55 -7.69 -19.45
CA LEU A 122 10.26 -7.15 -20.62
C LEU A 122 10.73 -5.71 -20.45
N ILE A 123 9.98 -4.88 -19.74
CA ILE A 123 10.32 -3.46 -19.50
C ILE A 123 11.13 -3.24 -18.21
N SER A 124 11.24 -4.23 -17.33
CA SER A 124 11.85 -4.10 -15.99
C SER A 124 13.30 -3.58 -16.03
N GLY A 125 14.02 -3.83 -17.13
CA GLY A 125 15.37 -3.33 -17.32
C GLY A 125 15.51 -1.79 -17.32
N SER A 126 14.42 -1.06 -17.51
CA SER A 126 14.40 0.41 -17.50
C SER A 126 14.16 0.98 -16.11
N PHE A 127 13.77 0.15 -15.13
CA PHE A 127 13.33 0.59 -13.80
C PHE A 127 14.18 0.01 -12.68
N GLY A 128 14.18 0.72 -11.55
CA GLY A 128 14.76 0.24 -10.29
C GLY A 128 13.75 -0.47 -9.39
N GLY A 129 12.46 -0.36 -9.68
CA GLY A 129 11.37 -1.01 -8.97
C GLY A 129 10.03 -0.90 -9.69
N ILE A 130 9.08 -1.73 -9.29
CA ILE A 130 7.72 -1.81 -9.86
C ILE A 130 6.70 -1.67 -8.73
N ASN A 131 5.83 -0.66 -8.85
CA ASN A 131 4.63 -0.51 -8.04
C ASN A 131 3.41 -1.01 -8.81
N LEU A 132 2.75 -2.04 -8.32
CA LEU A 132 1.46 -2.50 -8.83
C LEU A 132 0.34 -1.72 -8.15
N GLU A 133 -0.65 -1.27 -8.92
CA GLU A 133 -1.71 -0.40 -8.45
C GLU A 133 -3.05 -0.75 -9.09
N ASP A 134 -4.14 -0.71 -8.33
CA ASP A 134 -5.52 -0.84 -8.84
C ASP A 134 -5.78 -2.11 -9.68
N ILE A 135 -5.13 -3.22 -9.33
CA ILE A 135 -5.34 -4.54 -9.95
C ILE A 135 -6.25 -5.38 -9.05
N SER A 136 -7.36 -5.88 -9.60
CA SER A 136 -8.37 -6.60 -8.81
C SER A 136 -7.89 -7.98 -8.32
N ALA A 137 -8.32 -8.34 -7.09
CA ALA A 137 -8.22 -9.71 -6.60
C ALA A 137 -9.17 -10.66 -7.38
N PRO A 138 -8.81 -11.97 -7.55
CA PRO A 138 -7.60 -12.61 -7.01
C PRO A 138 -6.35 -12.48 -7.89
N ARG A 139 -6.47 -11.92 -9.11
CA ARG A 139 -5.37 -11.83 -10.10
C ARG A 139 -4.15 -11.07 -9.57
N CYS A 140 -4.37 -10.02 -8.79
CA CYS A 140 -3.28 -9.23 -8.22
C CYS A 140 -2.28 -10.07 -7.40
N PHE A 141 -2.75 -11.09 -6.68
CA PHE A 141 -1.87 -11.98 -5.90
C PHE A 141 -0.98 -12.83 -6.81
N GLU A 142 -1.54 -13.36 -7.89
CA GLU A 142 -0.82 -14.19 -8.83
C GLU A 142 0.19 -13.37 -9.64
N ILE A 143 -0.21 -12.17 -10.10
CA ILE A 143 0.65 -11.25 -10.84
C ILE A 143 1.86 -10.86 -9.99
N GLU A 144 1.63 -10.44 -8.74
CA GLU A 144 2.72 -10.04 -7.84
C GLU A 144 3.68 -11.21 -7.58
N ARG A 145 3.14 -12.40 -7.27
CA ARG A 145 3.95 -13.58 -7.02
C ARG A 145 4.83 -13.95 -8.23
N LYS A 146 4.24 -14.03 -9.43
CA LYS A 146 4.97 -14.36 -10.67
C LYS A 146 6.03 -13.29 -11.00
N LEU A 147 5.73 -12.01 -10.79
CA LEU A 147 6.70 -10.93 -11.03
C LEU A 147 7.89 -11.00 -10.07
N LYS A 148 7.67 -11.34 -8.80
CA LYS A 148 8.75 -11.57 -7.83
C LYS A 148 9.66 -12.74 -8.20
N GLU A 149 9.16 -13.72 -8.94
CA GLU A 149 9.94 -14.86 -9.42
C GLU A 149 10.79 -14.54 -10.66
N VAL A 150 10.32 -13.63 -11.52
CA VAL A 150 10.95 -13.37 -12.83
C VAL A 150 11.69 -12.02 -12.94
N CYS A 151 11.52 -11.14 -11.96
CA CYS A 151 12.21 -9.85 -11.90
C CYS A 151 13.22 -9.82 -10.75
N ASP A 152 14.37 -9.17 -10.98
CA ASP A 152 15.45 -9.02 -10.01
C ASP A 152 15.44 -7.63 -9.31
N ILE A 153 14.36 -6.90 -9.41
CA ILE A 153 14.09 -5.60 -8.81
C ILE A 153 12.86 -5.67 -7.90
N PRO A 154 12.73 -4.77 -6.92
CA PRO A 154 11.58 -4.75 -6.01
C PRO A 154 10.24 -4.68 -6.74
N ILE A 155 9.34 -5.60 -6.40
CA ILE A 155 7.93 -5.62 -6.81
C ILE A 155 7.09 -5.38 -5.56
N PHE A 156 6.17 -4.44 -5.60
CA PHE A 156 5.33 -4.08 -4.47
C PHE A 156 3.93 -3.70 -4.94
N HIS A 157 2.90 -4.31 -4.36
CA HIS A 157 1.50 -3.97 -4.63
C HIS A 157 0.98 -3.07 -3.51
N ASP A 158 0.80 -1.79 -3.79
CA ASP A 158 0.52 -0.80 -2.75
C ASP A 158 -0.85 -0.99 -2.09
N ASP A 159 -1.91 -1.31 -2.84
CA ASP A 159 -3.23 -1.58 -2.28
C ASP A 159 -3.25 -2.73 -1.26
N GLN A 160 -2.34 -3.68 -1.42
CA GLN A 160 -2.16 -4.77 -0.48
C GLN A 160 -1.26 -4.32 0.67
N HIS A 161 -0.02 -4.07 0.37
CA HIS A 161 1.05 -3.95 1.37
C HIS A 161 1.16 -2.56 1.97
N GLY A 162 0.96 -1.49 1.18
CA GLY A 162 0.97 -0.12 1.70
C GLY A 162 -0.14 0.10 2.70
N THR A 163 -1.36 -0.33 2.35
CA THR A 163 -2.51 -0.28 3.25
C THR A 163 -2.28 -1.10 4.52
N ALA A 164 -1.77 -2.34 4.39
CA ALA A 164 -1.49 -3.20 5.53
C ALA A 164 -0.48 -2.60 6.51
N ILE A 165 0.60 -2.01 6.00
CA ILE A 165 1.65 -1.35 6.78
C ILE A 165 1.10 -0.19 7.59
N VAL A 166 0.30 0.67 6.97
CA VAL A 166 -0.24 1.88 7.64
C VAL A 166 -1.30 1.50 8.68
N VAL A 167 -2.15 0.51 8.38
CA VAL A 167 -3.10 -0.05 9.34
C VAL A 167 -2.37 -0.62 10.55
N ALA A 168 -1.30 -1.39 10.34
CA ALA A 168 -0.51 -1.95 11.43
C ALA A 168 0.16 -0.85 12.27
N ALA A 169 0.70 0.20 11.64
CA ALA A 169 1.29 1.33 12.36
C ALA A 169 0.27 2.04 13.25
N ALA A 170 -0.92 2.32 12.72
CA ALA A 170 -2.01 2.91 13.49
C ALA A 170 -2.48 1.99 14.63
N LEU A 171 -2.59 0.68 14.37
CA LEU A 171 -2.99 -0.29 15.38
C LEU A 171 -1.98 -0.41 16.51
N ILE A 172 -0.67 -0.41 16.22
CA ILE A 172 0.40 -0.44 17.24
C ILE A 172 0.19 0.68 18.27
N ASN A 173 -0.02 1.91 17.81
CA ASN A 173 -0.22 3.05 18.72
C ASN A 173 -1.60 3.03 19.40
N ALA A 174 -2.66 2.62 18.68
CA ALA A 174 -3.97 2.46 19.27
C ALA A 174 -3.96 1.42 20.42
N LEU A 175 -3.25 0.29 20.26
CA LEU A 175 -3.11 -0.74 21.29
C LEU A 175 -2.34 -0.24 22.51
N LYS A 176 -1.29 0.58 22.32
CA LYS A 176 -0.59 1.25 23.44
C LYS A 176 -1.55 2.14 24.23
N LEU A 177 -2.36 2.95 23.53
CA LEU A 177 -3.33 3.86 24.16
C LEU A 177 -4.35 3.10 25.03
N VAL A 178 -4.94 2.04 24.47
CA VAL A 178 -5.96 1.25 25.18
C VAL A 178 -5.37 0.16 26.08
N LYS A 179 -4.04 0.04 26.16
CA LYS A 179 -3.30 -0.91 27.00
C LYS A 179 -3.71 -2.37 26.79
N LYS A 180 -3.91 -2.75 25.52
CA LYS A 180 -4.22 -4.13 25.13
C LYS A 180 -3.02 -4.80 24.47
N ASP A 181 -2.80 -6.07 24.81
CA ASP A 181 -1.72 -6.88 24.26
C ASP A 181 -2.05 -7.34 22.83
N VAL A 182 -1.14 -7.17 21.89
CA VAL A 182 -1.32 -7.50 20.47
C VAL A 182 -1.68 -8.97 20.23
N ASP A 183 -1.16 -9.89 21.06
CA ASP A 183 -1.40 -11.32 20.92
C ASP A 183 -2.72 -11.81 21.57
N LYS A 184 -3.41 -10.94 22.31
CA LYS A 184 -4.66 -11.25 23.01
C LYS A 184 -5.89 -10.64 22.33
N VAL A 185 -5.72 -9.52 21.60
CA VAL A 185 -6.85 -8.82 20.98
C VAL A 185 -7.55 -9.66 19.94
N LYS A 186 -8.87 -9.52 19.88
CA LYS A 186 -9.74 -10.11 18.88
C LYS A 186 -9.96 -9.11 17.75
N VAL A 187 -9.43 -9.42 16.58
CA VAL A 187 -9.49 -8.56 15.39
C VAL A 187 -10.51 -9.12 14.40
N VAL A 188 -11.43 -8.28 13.95
CA VAL A 188 -12.37 -8.59 12.88
C VAL A 188 -12.02 -7.75 11.64
N ILE A 189 -11.78 -8.41 10.51
CA ILE A 189 -11.57 -7.75 9.22
C ILE A 189 -12.79 -8.02 8.34
N ASN A 190 -13.47 -6.95 7.93
CA ASN A 190 -14.60 -7.04 7.01
C ASN A 190 -14.18 -6.62 5.60
N GLY A 191 -14.17 -7.59 4.69
CA GLY A 191 -13.64 -7.49 3.34
C GLY A 191 -12.41 -8.37 3.15
N ALA A 192 -12.58 -9.54 2.53
CA ALA A 192 -11.52 -10.50 2.24
C ALA A 192 -11.07 -10.42 0.76
N GLY A 193 -10.83 -9.21 0.30
CA GLY A 193 -10.21 -8.87 -0.97
C GLY A 193 -8.70 -8.64 -0.83
N SER A 194 -8.10 -7.94 -1.81
CA SER A 194 -6.64 -7.67 -1.85
C SER A 194 -6.14 -7.02 -0.56
N ALA A 195 -6.73 -5.91 -0.15
CA ALA A 195 -6.32 -5.18 1.05
C ALA A 195 -6.58 -6.00 2.33
N GLY A 196 -7.78 -6.56 2.49
CA GLY A 196 -8.13 -7.28 3.73
C GLY A 196 -7.24 -8.48 4.01
N ILE A 197 -6.96 -9.31 2.99
CA ILE A 197 -6.07 -10.47 3.14
C ILE A 197 -4.64 -10.02 3.48
N ALA A 198 -4.14 -8.98 2.82
CA ALA A 198 -2.81 -8.45 3.09
C ALA A 198 -2.71 -7.84 4.50
N ILE A 199 -3.72 -7.10 4.94
CA ILE A 199 -3.79 -6.55 6.30
C ILE A 199 -3.67 -7.67 7.34
N GLY A 200 -4.50 -8.69 7.25
CA GLY A 200 -4.47 -9.76 8.26
C GLY A 200 -3.17 -10.56 8.25
N LYS A 201 -2.61 -10.91 7.09
CA LYS A 201 -1.29 -11.53 6.99
C LYS A 201 -0.22 -10.65 7.68
N HIS A 202 -0.26 -9.35 7.43
CA HIS A 202 0.69 -8.42 8.04
C HIS A 202 0.47 -8.25 9.55
N LEU A 203 -0.79 -8.20 10.01
CA LEU A 203 -1.11 -8.15 11.43
C LEU A 203 -0.65 -9.43 12.17
N MET A 204 -0.73 -10.60 11.55
CA MET A 204 -0.16 -11.83 12.11
C MET A 204 1.37 -11.73 12.24
N ASN A 205 2.05 -11.12 11.26
CA ASN A 205 3.51 -10.90 11.32
C ASN A 205 3.92 -9.95 12.47
N ILE A 206 3.06 -9.02 12.90
CA ILE A 206 3.31 -8.17 14.07
C ILE A 206 2.81 -8.77 15.39
N GLY A 207 2.23 -9.98 15.38
CA GLY A 207 1.89 -10.74 16.57
C GLY A 207 0.40 -10.92 16.87
N VAL A 208 -0.52 -10.46 16.04
CA VAL A 208 -1.96 -10.74 16.21
C VAL A 208 -2.24 -12.22 16.03
N LYS A 209 -2.92 -12.84 17.01
CA LYS A 209 -3.23 -14.28 17.00
C LYS A 209 -4.70 -14.60 16.77
N ASN A 210 -5.60 -13.71 17.17
CA ASN A 210 -7.05 -13.98 17.13
C ASN A 210 -7.69 -13.11 16.03
N LEU A 211 -7.74 -13.62 14.81
CA LEU A 211 -8.20 -12.91 13.63
C LEU A 211 -9.38 -13.63 13.00
N THR A 212 -10.42 -12.88 12.68
CA THR A 212 -11.63 -13.36 12.02
C THR A 212 -11.92 -12.50 10.80
N TYR A 213 -12.16 -13.13 9.66
CA TYR A 213 -12.59 -12.42 8.45
C TYR A 213 -14.09 -12.54 8.24
N CYS A 214 -14.68 -11.48 7.71
CA CYS A 214 -16.04 -11.46 7.19
C CYS A 214 -16.06 -10.99 5.74
N ASP A 215 -17.00 -11.50 4.99
CA ASP A 215 -17.37 -10.99 3.67
C ASP A 215 -18.91 -10.83 3.57
N ARG A 216 -19.42 -10.64 2.35
CA ARG A 216 -20.86 -10.50 2.10
C ARG A 216 -21.69 -11.72 2.52
N PHE A 217 -21.08 -12.84 2.77
CA PHE A 217 -21.76 -14.09 3.19
C PHE A 217 -21.66 -14.34 4.70
N GLY A 218 -20.90 -13.51 5.43
CA GLY A 218 -20.67 -13.62 6.86
C GLY A 218 -19.25 -14.00 7.22
N ILE A 219 -19.08 -14.70 8.33
CA ILE A 219 -17.75 -15.13 8.84
C ILE A 219 -17.16 -16.18 7.92
N ILE A 220 -15.93 -15.93 7.46
CA ILE A 220 -15.19 -16.89 6.63
C ILE A 220 -14.70 -18.04 7.47
N CYS A 221 -15.03 -19.26 7.05
CA CYS A 221 -14.64 -20.52 7.66
C CYS A 221 -13.92 -21.40 6.66
N LYS A 222 -12.91 -22.15 7.12
CA LYS A 222 -12.24 -23.18 6.34
C LYS A 222 -13.23 -24.23 5.82
N GLY A 223 -13.15 -24.51 4.52
CA GLY A 223 -13.99 -25.50 3.84
C GLY A 223 -15.35 -25.01 3.41
N ASP A 224 -15.65 -23.70 3.54
CA ASP A 224 -16.89 -23.13 2.98
C ASP A 224 -16.76 -23.08 1.46
N SER A 225 -17.74 -23.66 0.76
CA SER A 225 -17.79 -23.70 -0.71
C SER A 225 -17.89 -22.33 -1.38
N LYS A 226 -18.16 -21.28 -0.62
CA LYS A 226 -18.21 -19.88 -1.10
C LYS A 226 -16.83 -19.22 -1.13
N ASN A 227 -15.85 -19.80 -0.46
CA ASN A 227 -14.50 -19.26 -0.42
C ASN A 227 -13.84 -19.32 -1.80
N ASN A 228 -13.22 -18.22 -2.21
CA ASN A 228 -12.24 -18.28 -3.30
C ASN A 228 -10.90 -18.84 -2.77
N PRO A 229 -9.93 -19.18 -3.66
CA PRO A 229 -8.67 -19.78 -3.22
C PRO A 229 -7.91 -18.98 -2.18
N ALA A 230 -7.89 -17.65 -2.27
CA ALA A 230 -7.20 -16.79 -1.32
C ALA A 230 -7.93 -16.70 0.04
N GLN A 231 -9.27 -16.76 0.03
CA GLN A 231 -10.08 -16.85 1.24
C GLN A 231 -9.90 -18.20 1.92
N GLU A 232 -9.83 -19.29 1.16
CA GLU A 232 -9.57 -20.61 1.73
C GLU A 232 -8.17 -20.69 2.37
N GLU A 233 -7.16 -20.15 1.68
CA GLU A 233 -5.79 -20.09 2.23
C GLU A 233 -5.75 -19.33 3.57
N ILE A 234 -6.40 -18.17 3.67
CA ILE A 234 -6.39 -17.40 4.92
C ILE A 234 -7.25 -18.05 6.01
N ALA A 235 -8.30 -18.76 5.64
CA ALA A 235 -9.14 -19.50 6.57
C ALA A 235 -8.42 -20.70 7.23
N GLU A 236 -7.31 -21.17 6.65
CA GLU A 236 -6.46 -22.20 7.27
C GLU A 236 -5.81 -21.73 8.57
N VAL A 237 -5.52 -20.43 8.67
CA VAL A 237 -4.72 -19.85 9.77
C VAL A 237 -5.50 -18.83 10.60
N THR A 238 -6.77 -18.57 10.26
CA THR A 238 -7.66 -17.64 10.98
C THR A 238 -8.95 -18.34 11.38
N ASN A 239 -9.74 -17.71 12.28
CA ASN A 239 -11.00 -18.29 12.79
C ASN A 239 -10.85 -19.78 13.19
N LEU A 240 -9.80 -20.08 13.96
CA LEU A 240 -9.46 -21.48 14.34
C LEU A 240 -10.56 -22.16 15.14
N GLU A 241 -11.42 -21.40 15.81
CA GLU A 241 -12.61 -21.90 16.53
C GLU A 241 -13.77 -22.26 15.57
N ARG A 242 -13.62 -22.01 14.26
CA ARG A 242 -14.63 -22.26 13.23
C ARG A 242 -15.99 -21.62 13.53
N LYS A 243 -15.96 -20.40 14.05
CA LYS A 243 -17.15 -19.59 14.25
C LYS A 243 -17.85 -19.34 12.91
N THR A 244 -19.18 -19.43 12.92
CA THR A 244 -20.04 -19.08 11.79
C THR A 244 -20.99 -17.97 12.23
N GLY A 245 -21.58 -17.27 11.28
CA GLY A 245 -22.52 -16.19 11.56
C GLY A 245 -22.30 -14.99 10.65
N THR A 246 -22.89 -13.88 11.04
CA THR A 246 -22.84 -12.60 10.33
C THR A 246 -21.71 -11.71 10.84
N LEU A 247 -21.54 -10.53 10.23
CA LEU A 247 -20.64 -9.50 10.75
C LEU A 247 -21.03 -9.08 12.18
N THR A 248 -22.34 -9.02 12.50
CA THR A 248 -22.82 -8.71 13.86
C THR A 248 -22.30 -9.72 14.87
N ASP A 249 -22.34 -11.01 14.53
CA ASP A 249 -21.87 -12.08 15.41
C ASP A 249 -20.34 -12.02 15.60
N ALA A 250 -19.59 -11.65 14.55
CA ALA A 250 -18.15 -11.50 14.62
C ALA A 250 -17.73 -10.34 15.54
N LEU A 251 -18.49 -9.23 15.52
CA LEU A 251 -18.18 -8.02 16.29
C LEU A 251 -18.48 -8.16 17.78
N MET A 252 -19.32 -9.09 18.19
CA MET A 252 -19.60 -9.30 19.62
C MET A 252 -18.33 -9.62 20.43
N GLY A 253 -17.95 -8.69 21.31
CA GLY A 253 -16.75 -8.80 22.13
C GLY A 253 -15.43 -8.72 21.37
N ALA A 254 -15.44 -8.21 20.13
CA ALA A 254 -14.22 -7.92 19.37
C ALA A 254 -13.56 -6.64 19.88
N ASP A 255 -12.22 -6.63 19.94
CA ASP A 255 -11.43 -5.46 20.34
C ASP A 255 -11.18 -4.49 19.18
N VAL A 256 -11.02 -5.03 17.98
CA VAL A 256 -10.62 -4.26 16.80
C VAL A 256 -11.52 -4.63 15.62
N PHE A 257 -12.04 -3.62 14.95
CA PHE A 257 -12.69 -3.74 13.65
C PHE A 257 -11.87 -3.05 12.57
N ILE A 258 -11.66 -3.71 11.45
CA ILE A 258 -11.01 -3.17 10.26
C ILE A 258 -11.93 -3.40 9.06
N GLY A 259 -12.44 -2.32 8.47
CA GLY A 259 -13.33 -2.36 7.34
C GLY A 259 -12.59 -1.97 6.04
N VAL A 260 -12.64 -2.84 5.04
CA VAL A 260 -12.12 -2.61 3.68
C VAL A 260 -13.10 -3.18 2.65
N SER A 261 -14.38 -2.86 2.82
CA SER A 261 -15.46 -3.50 2.07
C SER A 261 -16.43 -2.50 1.42
N ALA A 262 -17.56 -2.24 2.01
CA ALA A 262 -18.61 -1.40 1.46
C ALA A 262 -19.17 -0.42 2.51
N PRO A 263 -19.73 0.71 2.07
CA PRO A 263 -20.21 1.75 2.98
C PRO A 263 -21.40 1.30 3.85
N ASN A 264 -21.49 1.89 5.05
CA ASN A 264 -22.66 1.80 5.94
C ASN A 264 -23.05 0.37 6.38
N LEU A 265 -22.09 -0.53 6.52
CA LEU A 265 -22.32 -1.92 6.96
C LEU A 265 -22.30 -2.09 8.47
N VAL A 266 -21.66 -1.19 9.21
CA VAL A 266 -21.56 -1.26 10.67
C VAL A 266 -22.54 -0.28 11.30
N THR A 267 -23.33 -0.78 12.26
CA THR A 267 -24.31 0.02 13.00
C THR A 267 -23.78 0.42 14.38
N ALA A 268 -24.40 1.43 15.00
CA ALA A 268 -24.08 1.83 16.36
C ALA A 268 -24.24 0.67 17.36
N ASP A 269 -25.25 -0.19 17.18
CA ASP A 269 -25.48 -1.34 18.08
C ASP A 269 -24.42 -2.42 17.93
N MET A 270 -23.87 -2.63 16.73
CA MET A 270 -22.70 -3.48 16.52
C MET A 270 -21.50 -2.94 17.29
N VAL A 271 -21.24 -1.62 17.21
CA VAL A 271 -20.13 -0.99 17.96
C VAL A 271 -20.31 -1.15 19.47
N LYS A 272 -21.53 -0.94 20.00
CA LYS A 272 -21.84 -1.15 21.43
C LYS A 272 -21.63 -2.60 21.88
N SER A 273 -21.73 -3.59 20.98
CA SER A 273 -21.52 -4.99 21.29
C SER A 273 -20.05 -5.40 21.34
N MET A 274 -19.14 -4.54 20.88
CA MET A 274 -17.70 -4.77 20.94
C MET A 274 -17.16 -4.70 22.37
N ALA A 275 -15.92 -5.11 22.55
CA ALA A 275 -15.24 -5.00 23.83
C ALA A 275 -15.04 -3.53 24.24
N ASN A 276 -14.88 -3.29 25.56
CA ASN A 276 -14.51 -1.97 26.06
C ASN A 276 -13.23 -1.47 25.40
N ASP A 277 -13.12 -0.16 25.22
CA ASP A 277 -11.99 0.49 24.57
C ASP A 277 -11.72 -0.09 23.16
N SER A 278 -12.79 -0.27 22.36
CA SER A 278 -12.71 -0.79 21.01
C SER A 278 -12.03 0.18 20.04
N ILE A 279 -11.33 -0.38 19.05
CA ILE A 279 -10.61 0.32 17.98
C ILE A 279 -11.31 0.03 16.67
N LEU A 280 -11.69 1.05 15.92
CA LEU A 280 -12.38 0.92 14.64
C LEU A 280 -11.61 1.63 13.52
N PHE A 281 -11.30 0.89 12.46
CA PHE A 281 -10.71 1.41 11.22
C PHE A 281 -11.65 1.15 10.03
N PRO A 282 -12.76 1.92 9.91
CA PRO A 282 -13.66 1.85 8.75
C PRO A 282 -13.05 2.61 7.58
N MET A 283 -12.49 1.89 6.61
CA MET A 283 -11.66 2.48 5.55
C MET A 283 -12.27 2.43 4.16
N ALA A 284 -13.51 1.96 3.99
CA ALA A 284 -14.20 2.01 2.70
C ALA A 284 -14.27 3.44 2.16
N ASN A 285 -13.99 3.62 0.88
CA ASN A 285 -13.98 4.91 0.20
C ASN A 285 -15.06 4.95 -0.91
N PRO A 286 -15.73 6.10 -1.12
CA PRO A 286 -15.59 7.38 -0.42
C PRO A 286 -16.36 7.48 0.91
N THR A 287 -17.22 6.52 1.21
CA THR A 287 -18.02 6.46 2.44
C THR A 287 -17.57 5.25 3.25
N PRO A 288 -17.20 5.41 4.53
CA PRO A 288 -16.75 4.31 5.37
C PRO A 288 -17.89 3.38 5.77
N GLU A 289 -17.55 2.22 6.34
CA GLU A 289 -18.51 1.24 6.88
C GLU A 289 -19.38 1.79 8.00
N ILE A 290 -18.85 2.76 8.74
CA ILE A 290 -19.57 3.60 9.72
C ILE A 290 -18.87 4.96 9.79
N MET A 291 -19.63 6.03 9.91
CA MET A 291 -19.05 7.36 10.09
C MET A 291 -18.37 7.48 11.44
N PRO A 292 -17.18 8.15 11.51
CA PRO A 292 -16.40 8.27 12.75
C PRO A 292 -17.18 8.85 13.94
N ASP A 293 -18.01 9.85 13.71
CA ASP A 293 -18.84 10.48 14.74
C ASP A 293 -19.82 9.47 15.35
N ILE A 294 -20.51 8.71 14.50
CA ILE A 294 -21.45 7.67 14.94
C ILE A 294 -20.74 6.56 15.71
N ALA A 295 -19.54 6.16 15.26
CA ALA A 295 -18.74 5.14 15.94
C ALA A 295 -18.30 5.61 17.33
N LYS A 296 -17.83 6.85 17.48
CA LYS A 296 -17.45 7.46 18.77
C LYS A 296 -18.66 7.59 19.71
N GLU A 297 -19.80 8.08 19.21
CA GLU A 297 -21.05 8.17 19.99
C GLU A 297 -21.53 6.79 20.47
N ALA A 298 -21.27 5.74 19.70
CA ALA A 298 -21.60 4.36 20.06
C ALA A 298 -20.62 3.73 21.07
N GLY A 299 -19.52 4.42 21.40
CA GLY A 299 -18.57 3.99 22.44
C GLY A 299 -17.22 3.49 21.92
N ALA A 300 -16.91 3.66 20.64
CA ALA A 300 -15.59 3.38 20.10
C ALA A 300 -14.54 4.30 20.75
N ARG A 301 -13.45 3.74 21.26
CA ARG A 301 -12.39 4.50 21.91
C ARG A 301 -11.48 5.20 20.89
N VAL A 302 -11.11 4.50 19.85
CA VAL A 302 -10.24 5.00 18.78
C VAL A 302 -10.90 4.75 17.44
N VAL A 303 -10.96 5.78 16.60
CA VAL A 303 -11.45 5.67 15.22
C VAL A 303 -10.42 6.26 14.27
N GLY A 304 -10.04 5.47 13.26
CA GLY A 304 -9.22 5.91 12.12
C GLY A 304 -9.92 5.59 10.81
N THR A 305 -9.72 6.40 9.77
CA THR A 305 -10.40 6.22 8.48
C THR A 305 -9.49 6.62 7.32
N GLY A 306 -9.80 6.18 6.10
CA GLY A 306 -9.09 6.62 4.89
C GLY A 306 -9.33 8.08 4.51
N ARG A 307 -10.30 8.76 5.12
CA ARG A 307 -10.70 10.13 4.79
C ARG A 307 -9.77 11.16 5.45
N SER A 308 -9.43 12.21 4.70
CA SER A 308 -8.57 13.30 5.14
C SER A 308 -9.27 14.37 5.99
N ASP A 309 -10.60 14.33 6.05
CA ASP A 309 -11.43 15.29 6.80
C ASP A 309 -11.72 14.84 8.25
N PHE A 310 -11.14 13.70 8.66
CA PHE A 310 -11.21 13.20 10.04
C PHE A 310 -9.81 12.98 10.62
N PRO A 311 -9.65 12.97 11.95
CA PRO A 311 -8.41 12.55 12.61
C PRO A 311 -8.01 11.12 12.23
N ASN A 312 -6.74 10.78 12.45
CA ASN A 312 -6.20 9.44 12.21
C ASN A 312 -6.43 8.97 10.77
N GLN A 313 -6.06 9.77 9.78
CA GLN A 313 -6.14 9.36 8.39
C GLN A 313 -5.18 8.20 8.12
N ILE A 314 -5.74 7.01 7.84
CA ILE A 314 -4.98 5.83 7.44
C ILE A 314 -4.84 5.85 5.91
N ASN A 315 -3.65 6.24 5.43
CA ASN A 315 -3.38 6.43 4.01
C ASN A 315 -2.03 5.82 3.63
N ASN A 316 -2.02 4.97 2.60
CA ASN A 316 -0.83 4.29 2.09
C ASN A 316 0.29 5.22 1.63
N VAL A 317 0.01 6.51 1.37
CA VAL A 317 1.02 7.54 1.09
C VAL A 317 2.09 7.66 2.18
N LEU A 318 1.80 7.24 3.40
CA LEU A 318 2.77 7.18 4.49
C LEU A 318 3.80 6.05 4.31
N ALA A 319 3.50 5.04 3.48
CA ALA A 319 4.33 3.85 3.34
C ALA A 319 5.14 3.84 2.03
N PHE A 320 4.44 3.78 0.87
CA PHE A 320 5.07 3.42 -0.39
C PHE A 320 6.22 4.33 -0.85
N PRO A 321 6.15 5.69 -0.68
CA PRO A 321 7.24 6.52 -1.18
C PRO A 321 8.56 6.24 -0.45
N GLY A 322 8.51 6.17 0.88
CA GLY A 322 9.67 5.86 1.72
C GLY A 322 10.19 4.44 1.52
N ILE A 323 9.29 3.46 1.33
CA ILE A 323 9.68 2.07 1.03
C ILE A 323 10.49 1.99 -0.25
N PHE A 324 10.01 2.60 -1.34
CA PHE A 324 10.75 2.61 -2.60
C PHE A 324 12.04 3.44 -2.51
N ARG A 325 12.03 4.57 -1.77
CA ARG A 325 13.25 5.34 -1.53
C ARG A 325 14.32 4.46 -0.88
N GLY A 326 13.99 3.77 0.19
CA GLY A 326 14.93 2.88 0.88
C GLY A 326 15.36 1.70 0.01
N ALA A 327 14.43 1.05 -0.69
CA ALA A 327 14.72 -0.08 -1.56
C ALA A 327 15.64 0.31 -2.74
N LEU A 328 15.42 1.48 -3.34
CA LEU A 328 16.27 2.01 -4.41
C LEU A 328 17.66 2.38 -3.90
N ASP A 329 17.77 3.03 -2.75
CA ASP A 329 19.04 3.51 -2.19
C ASP A 329 19.98 2.37 -1.84
N CYS A 330 19.47 1.26 -1.29
CA CYS A 330 20.27 0.08 -1.00
C CYS A 330 20.27 -0.95 -2.14
N ARG A 331 19.62 -0.65 -3.27
CA ARG A 331 19.46 -1.55 -4.40
C ARG A 331 18.94 -2.93 -3.96
N ALA A 332 17.86 -2.93 -3.18
CA ALA A 332 17.25 -4.16 -2.71
C ALA A 332 16.78 -5.04 -3.90
N THR A 333 16.89 -6.36 -3.75
CA THR A 333 16.37 -7.31 -4.73
C THR A 333 14.87 -7.50 -4.63
N CYS A 334 14.32 -7.29 -3.43
CA CYS A 334 12.89 -7.39 -3.14
C CYS A 334 12.54 -6.52 -1.93
N ILE A 335 11.26 -6.33 -1.70
CA ILE A 335 10.69 -5.82 -0.45
C ILE A 335 10.08 -7.02 0.27
N ASN A 336 10.79 -7.53 1.30
CA ASN A 336 10.38 -8.72 2.07
C ASN A 336 9.44 -8.37 3.24
N GLU A 337 8.95 -9.39 3.96
CA GLU A 337 8.02 -9.21 5.07
C GLU A 337 8.65 -8.46 6.24
N GLU A 338 9.92 -8.72 6.54
CA GLU A 338 10.68 -8.07 7.60
C GLU A 338 10.79 -6.55 7.35
N MET A 339 11.04 -6.13 6.11
CA MET A 339 11.08 -4.72 5.73
C MET A 339 9.71 -4.05 5.92
N LYS A 340 8.62 -4.74 5.60
CA LYS A 340 7.25 -4.24 5.80
C LYS A 340 6.92 -4.09 7.28
N VAL A 341 7.27 -5.08 8.10
CA VAL A 341 7.10 -5.02 9.56
C VAL A 341 7.92 -3.88 10.16
N ALA A 342 9.18 -3.75 9.79
CA ALA A 342 10.05 -2.67 10.23
C ALA A 342 9.48 -1.29 9.88
N THR A 343 8.88 -1.15 8.69
CA THR A 343 8.20 0.08 8.26
C THR A 343 7.01 0.42 9.16
N SER A 344 6.20 -0.55 9.54
CA SER A 344 5.05 -0.31 10.44
C SER A 344 5.50 0.21 11.80
N PHE A 345 6.53 -0.38 12.40
CA PHE A 345 7.10 0.10 13.67
C PHE A 345 7.78 1.46 13.52
N ALA A 346 8.47 1.72 12.43
CA ALA A 346 9.11 3.01 12.15
C ALA A 346 8.06 4.13 12.04
N LEU A 347 6.95 3.89 11.33
CA LEU A 347 5.84 4.84 11.25
C LEU A 347 5.19 5.07 12.61
N ALA A 348 4.91 4.02 13.36
CA ALA A 348 4.31 4.15 14.69
C ALA A 348 5.21 4.95 15.64
N SER A 349 6.52 4.78 15.57
CA SER A 349 7.49 5.48 16.44
C SER A 349 7.63 6.98 16.19
N LEU A 350 7.07 7.49 15.09
CA LEU A 350 7.06 8.93 14.80
C LEU A 350 6.20 9.74 15.79
N ILE A 351 5.28 9.08 16.49
CA ILE A 351 4.52 9.68 17.59
C ILE A 351 5.11 9.16 18.90
N PRO A 352 5.68 10.03 19.75
CA PRO A 352 6.12 9.67 21.09
C PRO A 352 4.97 9.08 21.92
N ASP A 353 5.28 8.15 22.83
CA ASP A 353 4.25 7.43 23.59
C ASP A 353 3.37 8.37 24.44
N ASP A 354 3.91 9.49 24.91
CA ASP A 354 3.21 10.53 25.69
C ASP A 354 2.36 11.48 24.83
N GLU A 355 2.53 11.45 23.51
CA GLU A 355 1.72 12.22 22.54
C GLU A 355 0.60 11.38 21.91
N ILE A 356 0.51 10.07 22.22
CA ILE A 356 -0.54 9.21 21.67
C ILE A 356 -1.87 9.52 22.34
N THR A 357 -2.87 9.87 21.53
CA THR A 357 -4.25 10.14 21.99
C THR A 357 -5.26 9.46 21.05
N GLU A 358 -6.55 9.51 21.38
CA GLU A 358 -7.61 8.95 20.52
C GLU A 358 -7.63 9.54 19.10
N ASP A 359 -7.17 10.77 18.96
CA ASP A 359 -7.14 11.51 17.70
C ASP A 359 -5.73 11.67 17.12
N ASN A 360 -4.72 11.00 17.72
CA ASN A 360 -3.32 11.05 17.31
C ASN A 360 -2.63 9.70 17.48
N ILE A 361 -3.02 8.70 16.66
CA ILE A 361 -2.42 7.36 16.63
C ILE A 361 -1.52 7.14 15.40
N ILE A 362 -1.60 8.03 14.41
CA ILE A 362 -0.79 7.98 13.20
C ILE A 362 -0.48 9.40 12.73
N VAL A 363 0.74 9.60 12.22
CA VAL A 363 1.17 10.92 11.74
C VAL A 363 0.37 11.36 10.51
N PRO A 364 0.17 12.67 10.31
CA PRO A 364 -0.51 13.18 9.12
C PRO A 364 0.29 12.91 7.84
N ALA A 365 -0.41 12.76 6.71
CA ALA A 365 0.16 12.43 5.41
C ALA A 365 1.28 13.39 4.94
N LEU A 366 1.25 14.65 5.39
CA LEU A 366 2.23 15.68 5.02
C LEU A 366 3.41 15.80 6.00
N ASP A 367 3.57 14.88 6.96
CA ASP A 367 4.71 14.89 7.87
C ASP A 367 6.01 14.58 7.11
N LYS A 368 6.89 15.56 7.04
CA LYS A 368 8.13 15.48 6.26
C LYS A 368 9.14 14.46 6.78
N ARG A 369 8.98 13.97 8.01
CA ARG A 369 9.86 12.95 8.61
C ARG A 369 9.62 11.55 8.04
N VAL A 370 8.40 11.30 7.55
CA VAL A 370 7.91 9.96 7.19
C VAL A 370 8.81 9.28 6.17
N ALA A 371 9.06 9.92 5.03
CA ALA A 371 9.78 9.28 3.93
C ALA A 371 11.19 8.83 4.35
N GLN A 372 11.91 9.66 5.12
CA GLN A 372 13.26 9.35 5.57
C GLN A 372 13.25 8.23 6.61
N VAL A 373 12.38 8.30 7.62
CA VAL A 373 12.30 7.28 8.69
C VAL A 373 11.92 5.91 8.12
N VAL A 374 10.99 5.88 7.17
CA VAL A 374 10.63 4.65 6.44
C VAL A 374 11.79 4.14 5.61
N ALA A 375 12.46 5.01 4.84
CA ALA A 375 13.60 4.61 4.00
C ALA A 375 14.74 4.03 4.85
N ASP A 376 15.06 4.65 5.98
CA ASP A 376 16.11 4.16 6.90
C ASP A 376 15.78 2.78 7.47
N ALA A 377 14.52 2.55 7.88
CA ALA A 377 14.06 1.25 8.37
C ALA A 377 14.16 0.18 7.27
N VAL A 378 13.76 0.50 6.05
CA VAL A 378 13.85 -0.39 4.89
C VAL A 378 15.32 -0.72 4.57
N ILE A 379 16.22 0.26 4.50
CA ILE A 379 17.65 0.06 4.21
C ILE A 379 18.29 -0.84 5.27
N LYS A 380 18.04 -0.52 6.55
CA LYS A 380 18.56 -1.30 7.67
C LYS A 380 18.14 -2.77 7.55
N THR A 381 16.83 -3.01 7.41
CA THR A 381 16.30 -4.37 7.36
C THR A 381 16.71 -5.11 6.09
N ALA A 382 16.79 -4.42 4.94
CA ALA A 382 17.29 -5.02 3.70
C ALA A 382 18.72 -5.53 3.84
N ARG A 383 19.58 -4.80 4.57
CA ARG A 383 20.96 -5.24 4.87
C ARG A 383 20.98 -6.42 5.85
N GLU A 384 20.18 -6.36 6.92
CA GLU A 384 20.08 -7.42 7.93
C GLU A 384 19.57 -8.73 7.34
N THR A 385 18.66 -8.67 6.38
CA THR A 385 18.09 -9.84 5.70
C THR A 385 18.83 -10.26 4.43
N GLY A 386 19.91 -9.56 4.07
CA GLY A 386 20.78 -9.93 2.95
C GLY A 386 20.19 -9.66 1.55
N VAL A 387 19.14 -8.84 1.45
CA VAL A 387 18.51 -8.50 0.15
C VAL A 387 19.03 -7.18 -0.43
N ALA A 388 19.83 -6.42 0.30
CA ALA A 388 20.52 -5.23 -0.18
C ALA A 388 21.74 -5.60 -1.06
N ARG A 389 21.95 -4.84 -2.14
CA ARG A 389 23.12 -4.96 -3.03
C ARG A 389 24.13 -3.82 -2.84
N LYS A 390 23.79 -2.84 -1.98
CA LYS A 390 24.64 -1.67 -1.72
C LYS A 390 24.61 -1.26 -0.24
#